data_caa27f6adb3350f6b9cfef11fc8ac349
#
_entry.id   caa27f6adb3350f6b9cfef11fc8ac349
#
_cell.length_a   1.000
_cell.length_b   1.000
_cell.length_c   1.000
_cell.angle_alpha   90.00
_cell.angle_beta   90.00
_cell.angle_gamma   90.00
#
_symmetry.space_group_name_H-M   'P 1'
#
loop_
_entity.id
_entity.type
_entity.pdbx_description
1 polymer ?
#
loop_
_entity_poly.entity_id
_entity_poly.type
_entity_poly.pdbx_seq_one_letter_code
_entity_poly.pdbx_strand_id
1 'polypeptide(L)'
;MKGVLLSGAPAATLIDVTHEIAPGDIRSAAYVLGRTWHRFPAGTIHLIVVDPGVGSSRAALALSAHGHRFVGPDNGVFTPLLHDAEVEAVELQVREGVSRTFHGRDLFAPAAAALANGEPLTSLGQKFAGIPRRLAYTPPH
;
A
#
# COMPACT_ATOMS: atom_id res chain seq x y z
N MET A 1 9.44 -3.84 -10.20
CA MET A 1 8.61 -4.19 -9.01
C MET A 1 8.06 -5.60 -9.06
N LYS A 2 7.47 -6.02 -10.18
CA LYS A 2 7.02 -7.42 -10.33
C LYS A 2 8.13 -8.44 -10.09
N GLY A 3 9.36 -8.16 -10.52
CA GLY A 3 10.49 -9.05 -10.28
C GLY A 3 10.76 -9.28 -8.81
N VAL A 4 10.63 -8.24 -7.98
CA VAL A 4 10.77 -8.35 -6.52
C VAL A 4 9.65 -9.21 -5.93
N LEU A 5 8.41 -9.00 -6.39
CA LEU A 5 7.26 -9.79 -5.93
C LEU A 5 7.38 -11.26 -6.32
N LEU A 6 7.77 -11.54 -7.56
CA LEU A 6 7.95 -12.92 -8.05
C LEU A 6 9.07 -13.64 -7.30
N SER A 7 10.16 -12.93 -7.00
CA SER A 7 11.28 -13.50 -6.25
C SER A 7 10.95 -13.70 -4.77
N GLY A 8 10.26 -12.72 -4.17
CA GLY A 8 9.94 -12.73 -2.74
C GLY A 8 8.73 -13.59 -2.37
N ALA A 9 7.78 -13.76 -3.28
CA ALA A 9 6.57 -14.54 -3.05
C ALA A 9 6.21 -15.34 -4.32
N PRO A 10 7.00 -16.35 -4.67
CA PRO A 10 6.83 -17.08 -5.93
C PRO A 10 5.52 -17.85 -6.04
N ALA A 11 4.88 -18.15 -4.92
CA ALA A 11 3.58 -18.85 -4.92
C ALA A 11 2.38 -17.90 -5.08
N ALA A 12 2.60 -16.58 -5.02
CA ALA A 12 1.51 -15.61 -5.13
C ALA A 12 1.09 -15.41 -6.58
N THR A 13 -0.21 -15.19 -6.79
CA THR A 13 -0.73 -14.77 -8.08
C THR A 13 -0.72 -13.25 -8.13
N LEU A 14 -0.10 -12.68 -9.17
CA LEU A 14 -0.02 -11.23 -9.37
C LEU A 14 -1.06 -10.79 -10.38
N ILE A 15 -1.88 -9.80 -9.99
CA ILE A 15 -2.90 -9.24 -10.85
C ILE A 15 -2.66 -7.73 -10.95
N ASP A 16 -2.50 -7.24 -12.17
CA ASP A 16 -2.38 -5.81 -12.43
C ASP A 16 -3.78 -5.20 -12.55
N VAL A 17 -4.11 -4.27 -11.64
CA VAL A 17 -5.34 -3.50 -11.75
C VAL A 17 -5.18 -2.41 -12.78
N THR A 18 -4.11 -1.61 -12.65
CA THR A 18 -3.78 -0.59 -13.65
C THR A 18 -2.35 -0.09 -13.45
N HIS A 19 -1.72 0.30 -14.54
CA HIS A 19 -0.45 1.05 -14.56
C HIS A 19 -0.63 2.40 -15.28
N GLU A 20 -1.89 2.78 -15.57
CA GLU A 20 -2.19 3.94 -16.40
C GLU A 20 -2.54 5.19 -15.60
N ILE A 21 -2.39 5.16 -14.29
CA ILE A 21 -2.59 6.36 -13.47
C ILE A 21 -1.41 7.31 -13.71
N ALA A 22 -1.72 8.57 -14.00
CA ALA A 22 -0.69 9.57 -14.21
C ALA A 22 0.23 9.69 -12.99
N PRO A 23 1.53 9.88 -13.16
CA PRO A 23 2.46 10.02 -12.05
C PRO A 23 1.98 11.07 -11.04
N GLY A 24 1.92 10.69 -9.77
CA GLY A 24 1.51 11.58 -8.69
C GLY A 24 0.02 11.86 -8.58
N ASP A 25 -0.83 11.25 -9.40
CA ASP A 25 -2.27 11.44 -9.35
C ASP A 25 -2.91 10.60 -8.25
N ILE A 26 -2.80 11.08 -7.02
CA ILE A 26 -3.28 10.38 -5.83
C ILE A 26 -4.81 10.22 -5.86
N ARG A 27 -5.54 11.21 -6.35
CA ARG A 27 -7.01 11.15 -6.39
C ARG A 27 -7.51 10.05 -7.30
N SER A 28 -6.91 9.89 -8.47
CA SER A 28 -7.23 8.80 -9.38
C SER A 28 -6.88 7.45 -8.78
N ALA A 29 -5.74 7.35 -8.11
CA ALA A 29 -5.34 6.13 -7.42
C ALA A 29 -6.33 5.76 -6.31
N ALA A 30 -6.75 6.72 -5.49
CA ALA A 30 -7.73 6.51 -4.44
C ALA A 30 -9.08 6.08 -5.02
N TYR A 31 -9.50 6.70 -6.12
CA TYR A 31 -10.74 6.35 -6.79
C TYR A 31 -10.72 4.89 -7.29
N VAL A 32 -9.65 4.51 -7.98
CA VAL A 32 -9.49 3.14 -8.48
C VAL A 32 -9.48 2.14 -7.32
N LEU A 33 -8.72 2.44 -6.27
CA LEU A 33 -8.66 1.58 -5.08
C LEU A 33 -10.07 1.39 -4.48
N GLY A 34 -10.80 2.47 -4.28
CA GLY A 34 -12.14 2.42 -3.71
C GLY A 34 -13.14 1.63 -4.54
N ARG A 35 -12.94 1.59 -5.86
CA ARG A 35 -13.83 0.87 -6.78
C ARG A 35 -13.45 -0.60 -6.94
N THR A 36 -12.25 -1.00 -6.55
CA THR A 36 -11.74 -2.33 -6.92
C THR A 36 -11.43 -3.24 -5.74
N TRP A 37 -11.05 -2.70 -4.56
CA TRP A 37 -10.54 -3.55 -3.47
C TRP A 37 -11.54 -4.63 -3.05
N HIS A 38 -12.82 -4.29 -2.98
CA HIS A 38 -13.86 -5.21 -2.50
C HIS A 38 -14.25 -6.29 -3.52
N ARG A 39 -13.76 -6.18 -4.75
CA ARG A 39 -14.00 -7.20 -5.79
C ARG A 39 -13.07 -8.38 -5.67
N PHE A 40 -12.03 -8.26 -4.86
CA PHE A 40 -11.10 -9.34 -4.60
C PHE A 40 -11.47 -10.07 -3.31
N PRO A 41 -11.11 -11.35 -3.18
CA PRO A 41 -11.44 -12.11 -1.97
C PRO A 41 -10.71 -11.56 -0.74
N ALA A 42 -11.27 -11.84 0.44
CA ALA A 42 -10.62 -11.52 1.71
C ALA A 42 -9.21 -12.13 1.75
N GLY A 43 -8.28 -11.42 2.35
CA GLY A 43 -6.88 -11.82 2.38
C GLY A 43 -6.05 -11.30 1.21
N THR A 44 -6.66 -10.65 0.23
CA THR A 44 -5.93 -10.03 -0.88
C THR A 44 -5.03 -8.93 -0.36
N ILE A 45 -3.83 -8.84 -0.96
CA ILE A 45 -2.86 -7.79 -0.65
C ILE A 45 -2.87 -6.82 -1.83
N HIS A 46 -3.15 -5.55 -1.54
CA HIS A 46 -3.19 -4.48 -2.52
C HIS A 46 -1.93 -3.64 -2.41
N LEU A 47 -1.20 -3.53 -3.49
CA LEU A 47 0.02 -2.73 -3.56
C LEU A 47 -0.25 -1.48 -4.38
N ILE A 48 -0.13 -0.33 -3.75
CA ILE A 48 -0.40 0.97 -4.36
C ILE A 48 0.87 1.79 -4.33
N VAL A 49 1.37 2.19 -5.51
CA VAL A 49 2.65 2.90 -5.62
C VAL A 49 2.46 4.18 -6.45
N VAL A 50 1.45 4.95 -6.15
CA VAL A 50 1.29 6.30 -6.70
C VAL A 50 1.79 7.29 -5.65
N ASP A 51 2.98 7.80 -5.86
CA ASP A 51 3.74 8.49 -4.82
C ASP A 51 4.55 9.67 -5.35
N PRO A 52 3.94 10.88 -5.39
CA PRO A 52 4.70 12.07 -5.77
C PRO A 52 5.73 12.49 -4.73
N GLY A 53 5.62 11.94 -3.51
CA GLY A 53 6.49 12.27 -2.39
C GLY A 53 7.59 11.24 -2.13
N VAL A 54 8.01 10.46 -3.13
CA VAL A 54 9.08 9.48 -2.97
C VAL A 54 10.33 10.15 -2.37
N GLY A 55 10.80 9.59 -1.25
CA GLY A 55 11.94 10.13 -0.53
C GLY A 55 11.65 11.37 0.33
N SER A 56 10.40 11.84 0.39
CA SER A 56 9.98 12.91 1.27
C SER A 56 9.68 12.39 2.68
N SER A 57 9.17 13.26 3.54
CA SER A 57 8.86 12.92 4.93
C SER A 57 7.58 12.11 5.12
N ARG A 58 6.85 11.78 4.05
CA ARG A 58 5.64 10.98 4.20
C ARG A 58 5.98 9.56 4.67
N ALA A 59 5.11 8.97 5.48
CA ALA A 59 5.28 7.60 5.93
C ALA A 59 4.99 6.60 4.80
N ALA A 60 5.57 5.41 4.91
CA ALA A 60 5.22 4.25 4.11
C ALA A 60 4.50 3.26 5.02
N LEU A 61 3.32 2.81 4.62
CA LEU A 61 2.44 2.05 5.49
C LEU A 61 2.09 0.68 4.94
N ALA A 62 1.88 -0.25 5.86
CA ALA A 62 1.12 -1.47 5.61
C ALA A 62 -0.12 -1.42 6.49
N LEU A 63 -1.28 -1.64 5.89
CA LEU A 63 -2.58 -1.55 6.57
C LEU A 63 -3.31 -2.88 6.54
N SER A 64 -4.11 -3.11 7.58
CA SER A 64 -5.14 -4.15 7.57
C SER A 64 -6.50 -3.49 7.77
N ALA A 65 -7.42 -3.71 6.85
CA ALA A 65 -8.77 -3.16 6.89
C ALA A 65 -9.72 -4.04 6.09
N HIS A 66 -10.96 -4.19 6.54
CA HIS A 66 -12.01 -4.93 5.83
C HIS A 66 -11.64 -6.37 5.44
N GLY A 67 -10.71 -7.00 6.16
CA GLY A 67 -10.22 -8.35 5.84
C GLY A 67 -9.20 -8.39 4.71
N HIS A 68 -8.77 -7.27 4.21
CA HIS A 68 -7.72 -7.12 3.20
C HIS A 68 -6.50 -6.44 3.79
N ARG A 69 -5.39 -6.51 3.07
CA ARG A 69 -4.16 -5.80 3.42
C ARG A 69 -3.75 -4.88 2.29
N PHE A 70 -3.14 -3.76 2.67
CA PHE A 70 -2.79 -2.69 1.72
C PHE A 70 -1.40 -2.20 2.04
N VAL A 71 -0.59 -1.98 1.02
CA VAL A 71 0.78 -1.46 1.17
C VAL A 71 0.92 -0.27 0.24
N GLY A 72 1.40 0.83 0.76
CA GLY A 72 1.58 2.04 -0.04
C GLY A 72 1.97 3.26 0.80
N PRO A 73 2.12 4.41 0.14
CA PRO A 73 2.49 5.66 0.82
C PRO A 73 1.31 6.28 1.57
N ASP A 74 1.63 6.95 2.69
CA ASP A 74 0.65 7.71 3.47
C ASP A 74 0.46 9.11 2.87
N ASN A 75 -0.24 9.18 1.77
CA ASN A 75 -0.43 10.43 1.01
C ASN A 75 -1.89 10.73 0.68
N GLY A 76 -2.82 10.04 1.34
CA GLY A 76 -4.26 10.17 1.09
C GLY A 76 -4.83 9.09 0.17
N VAL A 77 -4.00 8.23 -0.40
CA VAL A 77 -4.48 7.18 -1.32
C VAL A 77 -5.39 6.17 -0.61
N PHE A 78 -5.25 5.99 0.70
CA PHE A 78 -6.06 5.06 1.49
C PHE A 78 -7.41 5.63 1.94
N THR A 79 -7.73 6.86 1.58
CA THR A 79 -8.99 7.50 2.00
C THR A 79 -10.23 6.60 1.86
N PRO A 80 -10.42 5.84 0.76
CA PRO A 80 -11.62 5.00 0.62
C PRO A 80 -11.73 3.88 1.65
N LEU A 81 -10.63 3.53 2.32
CA LEU A 81 -10.59 2.43 3.28
C LEU A 81 -10.89 2.87 4.70
N LEU A 82 -10.92 4.18 4.96
CA LEU A 82 -10.94 4.73 6.31
C LEU A 82 -12.36 4.97 6.86
N HIS A 83 -13.38 4.54 6.12
CA HIS A 83 -14.78 4.65 6.52
C HIS A 83 -15.26 3.39 7.23
N ASP A 84 -15.89 3.55 8.38
CA ASP A 84 -16.60 2.50 9.11
C ASP A 84 -15.78 1.21 9.32
N ALA A 85 -14.46 1.33 9.45
CA ALA A 85 -13.60 0.18 9.63
C ALA A 85 -12.53 0.43 10.67
N GLU A 86 -12.22 -0.62 11.42
CA GLU A 86 -11.00 -0.63 12.22
C GLU A 86 -9.82 -0.83 11.27
N VAL A 87 -8.90 0.11 11.29
CA VAL A 87 -7.70 0.06 10.47
C VAL A 87 -6.50 -0.14 11.39
N GLU A 88 -5.80 -1.25 11.20
CA GLU A 88 -4.47 -1.42 11.78
C GLU A 88 -3.43 -0.94 10.78
N ALA A 89 -2.46 -0.17 11.23
CA ALA A 89 -1.40 0.34 10.39
C ALA A 89 -0.06 0.19 11.07
N VAL A 90 0.94 -0.23 10.30
CA VAL A 90 2.33 -0.21 10.71
C VAL A 90 3.13 0.64 9.75
N GLU A 91 4.11 1.35 10.28
CA GLU A 91 5.04 2.13 9.47
C GLU A 91 6.18 1.25 9.02
N LEU A 92 6.36 1.16 7.71
CA LEU A 92 7.47 0.42 7.14
C LEU A 92 8.77 1.17 7.38
N GLN A 93 9.79 0.45 7.83
CA GLN A 93 11.08 1.07 8.11
C GLN A 93 11.96 1.04 6.87
N VAL A 94 12.47 2.21 6.51
CA VAL A 94 13.46 2.35 5.44
C VAL A 94 14.78 1.79 5.97
N ARG A 95 15.26 0.72 5.33
CA ARG A 95 16.56 0.15 5.68
C ARG A 95 17.69 1.02 5.12
N GLU A 96 18.83 1.01 5.82
CA GLU A 96 20.03 1.65 5.33
C GLU A 96 20.39 1.08 3.95
N GLY A 97 20.72 1.95 3.01
CA GLY A 97 21.06 1.57 1.64
C GLY A 97 19.86 1.49 0.67
N VAL A 98 18.62 1.66 1.16
CA VAL A 98 17.46 1.72 0.28
C VAL A 98 17.45 3.04 -0.47
N SER A 99 17.34 2.98 -1.79
CA SER A 99 17.27 4.16 -2.63
C SER A 99 15.94 4.88 -2.42
N ARG A 100 16.00 6.20 -2.18
CA ARG A 100 14.80 7.03 -2.09
C ARG A 100 13.98 7.05 -3.38
N THR A 101 14.62 6.82 -4.52
CA THR A 101 13.99 6.85 -5.83
C THR A 101 13.23 5.54 -6.14
N PHE A 102 13.55 4.45 -5.45
CA PHE A 102 13.03 3.13 -5.75
C PHE A 102 12.25 2.51 -4.58
N HIS A 103 11.49 3.33 -3.83
CA HIS A 103 10.68 2.83 -2.71
C HIS A 103 9.67 1.75 -3.14
N GLY A 104 9.12 1.83 -4.36
CA GLY A 104 8.24 0.79 -4.88
C GLY A 104 8.91 -0.57 -4.86
N ARG A 105 10.13 -0.65 -5.41
CA ARG A 105 10.92 -1.87 -5.49
C ARG A 105 11.52 -2.26 -4.15
N ASP A 106 12.12 -1.30 -3.44
CA ASP A 106 13.02 -1.58 -2.32
C ASP A 106 12.32 -1.54 -0.96
N LEU A 107 11.08 -1.01 -0.89
CA LEU A 107 10.33 -0.87 0.35
C LEU A 107 8.94 -1.49 0.26
N PHE A 108 8.11 -1.05 -0.69
CA PHE A 108 6.72 -1.50 -0.77
C PHE A 108 6.57 -2.93 -1.27
N ALA A 109 7.28 -3.30 -2.33
CA ALA A 109 7.17 -4.64 -2.89
C ALA A 109 7.69 -5.73 -1.94
N PRO A 110 8.83 -5.55 -1.25
CA PRO A 110 9.25 -6.53 -0.24
C PRO A 110 8.23 -6.69 0.90
N ALA A 111 7.59 -5.62 1.33
CA ALA A 111 6.55 -5.70 2.37
C ALA A 111 5.33 -6.48 1.87
N ALA A 112 4.87 -6.22 0.66
CA ALA A 112 3.77 -6.96 0.05
C ALA A 112 4.10 -8.44 -0.10
N ALA A 113 5.32 -8.77 -0.51
CA ALA A 113 5.79 -10.16 -0.62
C ALA A 113 5.80 -10.87 0.73
N ALA A 114 6.26 -10.18 1.78
CA ALA A 114 6.27 -10.73 3.13
C ALA A 114 4.84 -11.07 3.60
N LEU A 115 3.88 -10.18 3.36
CA LEU A 115 2.49 -10.43 3.68
C LEU A 115 1.93 -11.60 2.87
N ALA A 116 2.28 -11.72 1.60
CA ALA A 116 1.86 -12.83 0.75
C ALA A 116 2.42 -14.18 1.24
N ASN A 117 3.57 -14.16 1.88
CA ASN A 117 4.18 -15.35 2.50
C ASN A 117 3.59 -15.68 3.88
N GLY A 118 2.58 -14.95 4.33
CA GLY A 118 1.91 -15.21 5.60
C GLY A 118 2.50 -14.51 6.81
N GLU A 119 3.45 -13.60 6.62
CA GLU A 119 3.99 -12.84 7.74
C GLU A 119 2.94 -11.91 8.31
N PRO A 120 2.86 -11.75 9.64
CA PRO A 120 1.89 -10.84 10.24
C PRO A 120 2.27 -9.38 9.97
N LEU A 121 1.27 -8.52 9.92
CA LEU A 121 1.46 -7.09 9.72
C LEU A 121 2.49 -6.51 10.71
N THR A 122 2.40 -6.93 11.96
CA THR A 122 3.26 -6.43 13.04
C THR A 122 4.74 -6.73 12.86
N SER A 123 5.10 -7.70 12.00
CA SER A 123 6.50 -8.01 11.72
C SER A 123 7.15 -7.01 10.76
N LEU A 124 6.36 -6.19 10.07
CA LEU A 124 6.85 -5.30 9.03
C LEU A 124 7.33 -3.94 9.55
N GLY A 125 6.94 -3.59 10.76
CA GLY A 125 7.33 -2.31 11.34
C GLY A 125 6.61 -2.04 12.65
N GLN A 126 6.78 -0.84 13.17
CA GLN A 126 6.15 -0.41 14.40
C GLN A 126 4.72 0.06 14.11
N LYS A 127 3.85 -0.06 15.10
CA LYS A 127 2.50 0.48 15.00
C LYS A 127 2.57 1.96 14.62
N PHE A 128 1.81 2.33 13.60
CA PHE A 128 1.74 3.72 13.17
C PHE A 128 1.05 4.56 14.26
N ALA A 129 1.72 5.62 14.69
CA ALA A 129 1.28 6.42 15.84
C ALA A 129 0.14 7.38 15.52
N GLY A 130 -0.23 7.54 14.26
CA GLY A 130 -1.26 8.47 13.84
C GLY A 130 -2.41 7.77 13.13
N ILE A 131 -3.21 8.59 12.45
CA ILE A 131 -4.27 8.14 11.56
C ILE A 131 -3.77 8.37 10.13
N PRO A 132 -3.95 7.41 9.20
CA PRO A 132 -3.55 7.63 7.81
C PRO A 132 -4.18 8.89 7.23
N ARG A 133 -3.43 9.59 6.39
CA ARG A 133 -3.88 10.85 5.79
C ARG A 133 -5.10 10.63 4.93
N ARG A 134 -6.01 11.61 4.97
CA ARG A 134 -7.19 11.65 4.11
C ARG A 134 -7.04 12.75 3.09
N LEU A 135 -7.56 12.50 1.90
CA LEU A 135 -7.71 13.56 0.91
C LEU A 135 -8.77 14.56 1.40
N ALA A 136 -8.57 15.83 1.08
CA ALA A 136 -9.54 16.88 1.41
C ALA A 136 -10.86 16.70 0.68
N TYR A 137 -10.84 15.91 -0.40
CA TYR A 137 -11.98 15.58 -1.22
C TYR A 137 -12.27 14.09 -1.10
N THR A 138 -13.54 13.75 -0.85
CA THR A 138 -13.99 12.36 -0.82
C THR A 138 -14.37 11.92 -2.24
N PRO A 139 -13.70 10.88 -2.79
CA PRO A 139 -14.07 10.39 -4.11
C PRO A 139 -15.53 9.94 -4.15
N PRO A 140 -16.23 10.11 -5.27
CA PRO A 140 -17.58 9.57 -5.41
C PRO A 140 -17.54 8.03 -5.31
N HIS A 141 -18.56 7.51 -4.70
CA HIS A 141 -18.69 6.06 -4.50
C HIS A 141 -19.10 5.33 -5.78
#